data_49697a3911816f2d29f98b1e23a22b7e
#
_entry.id   49697a3911816f2d29f98b1e23a22b7e
#
_cell.length_a   1.000
_cell.length_b   1.000
_cell.length_c   1.000
_cell.angle_alpha   90.00
_cell.angle_beta   90.00
_cell.angle_gamma   90.00
#
_symmetry.space_group_name_H-M   'P 1'
#
loop_
_entity.id
_entity.type
_entity.pdbx_description
1 polymer ?
#
loop_
_entity_poly.entity_id
_entity_poly.type
_entity_poly.pdbx_seq_one_letter_code
_entity_poly.pdbx_strand_id
1 'polypeptide(L)'
;RREQYACDITYGTNAEFGFDYLRDNGMATSKSEQVQRGHYFSIVDEVDSILIDEARTPLIISGPAVVTREQQYDTLRPAIERVVKAQTDLCNELMAQALKAQEEGRTEEVGRCLFKVKMGQPRHRAFLRAMQDPELRRIVEKYELTLYQDTRKKELYKLKEEMFFTVDEKTH
;
A
#
# COMPACT_ATOMS: atom_id res chain seq x y z
N ARG A 1 20.02 31.29 -12.65
CA ARG A 1 19.09 31.62 -11.55
C ARG A 1 19.66 32.65 -10.59
N ARG A 2 20.89 32.47 -10.07
CA ARG A 2 21.54 33.46 -9.16
C ARG A 2 21.62 34.85 -9.78
N GLU A 3 21.94 34.95 -11.05
CA GLU A 3 22.02 36.22 -11.78
C GLU A 3 20.63 36.92 -11.85
N GLN A 4 19.55 36.15 -12.02
CA GLN A 4 18.20 36.69 -12.00
C GLN A 4 17.82 37.25 -10.63
N TYR A 5 18.18 36.53 -9.55
CA TYR A 5 17.98 37.06 -8.19
C TYR A 5 18.89 38.24 -7.84
N ALA A 6 19.95 38.46 -8.59
CA ALA A 6 20.83 39.61 -8.41
C ALA A 6 20.30 40.91 -9.06
N CYS A 7 19.26 40.79 -9.89
CA CYS A 7 18.62 41.97 -10.51
C CYS A 7 17.83 42.78 -9.48
N ASP A 8 17.59 44.06 -9.77
CA ASP A 8 16.77 44.95 -8.92
C ASP A 8 15.31 44.50 -8.80
N ILE A 9 14.76 43.92 -9.86
CA ILE A 9 13.42 43.33 -9.91
C ILE A 9 13.54 41.88 -10.36
N THR A 10 12.99 40.96 -9.59
CA THR A 10 12.85 39.55 -9.96
C THR A 10 11.37 39.21 -10.04
N TYR A 11 10.96 38.64 -11.16
CA TYR A 11 9.57 38.23 -11.45
C TYR A 11 9.54 36.69 -11.65
N GLY A 12 8.51 36.04 -11.12
CA GLY A 12 8.32 34.60 -11.28
C GLY A 12 7.02 34.12 -10.62
N THR A 13 6.70 32.85 -10.77
CA THR A 13 5.56 32.23 -10.11
C THR A 13 5.88 31.92 -8.63
N ASN A 14 4.85 31.84 -7.80
CA ASN A 14 4.98 31.41 -6.38
C ASN A 14 5.71 30.08 -6.25
N ALA A 15 5.41 29.10 -7.14
CA ALA A 15 6.03 27.79 -7.15
C ALA A 15 7.53 27.88 -7.46
N GLU A 16 7.98 28.71 -8.40
CA GLU A 16 9.41 28.88 -8.70
C GLU A 16 10.20 29.43 -7.51
N PHE A 17 9.67 30.48 -6.87
CA PHE A 17 10.28 31.02 -5.65
C PHE A 17 10.28 29.98 -4.52
N GLY A 18 9.18 29.25 -4.34
CA GLY A 18 9.06 28.23 -3.31
C GLY A 18 10.02 27.06 -3.53
N PHE A 19 10.16 26.56 -4.76
CA PHE A 19 11.10 25.50 -5.06
C PHE A 19 12.57 25.96 -4.92
N ASP A 20 12.91 27.18 -5.28
CA ASP A 20 14.25 27.71 -5.08
C ASP A 20 14.54 27.87 -3.59
N TYR A 21 13.57 28.32 -2.79
CA TYR A 21 13.67 28.36 -1.32
C TYR A 21 13.94 26.98 -0.71
N LEU A 22 13.18 25.96 -1.15
CA LEU A 22 13.37 24.59 -0.66
C LEU A 22 14.75 24.03 -1.04
N ARG A 23 15.25 24.31 -2.24
CA ARG A 23 16.60 23.91 -2.65
C ARG A 23 17.67 24.59 -1.81
N ASP A 24 17.54 25.91 -1.61
CA ASP A 24 18.49 26.69 -0.85
C ASP A 24 18.58 26.28 0.62
N ASN A 25 17.43 25.90 1.22
CA ASN A 25 17.38 25.56 2.65
C ASN A 25 17.42 24.05 2.95
N GLY A 26 17.06 23.21 2.00
CA GLY A 26 16.99 21.76 2.19
C GLY A 26 18.09 20.96 1.50
N MET A 27 18.70 21.51 0.44
CA MET A 27 19.65 20.77 -0.39
C MET A 27 21.04 21.44 -0.47
N ALA A 28 21.12 22.77 -0.38
CA ALA A 28 22.40 23.47 -0.41
C ALA A 28 23.24 23.15 0.83
N THR A 29 24.49 22.75 0.61
CA THR A 29 25.43 22.39 1.67
C THR A 29 26.28 23.60 2.10
N SER A 30 26.33 24.63 1.27
CA SER A 30 27.07 25.87 1.53
C SER A 30 26.29 27.09 1.05
N LYS A 31 26.58 28.25 1.66
CA LYS A 31 25.99 29.54 1.28
C LYS A 31 26.29 29.91 -0.18
N SER A 32 27.37 29.43 -0.73
CA SER A 32 27.74 29.65 -2.13
C SER A 32 26.86 28.90 -3.12
N GLU A 33 26.10 27.90 -2.70
CA GLU A 33 25.17 27.14 -3.54
C GLU A 33 23.79 27.76 -3.54
N GLN A 34 23.45 28.57 -2.56
CA GLN A 34 22.15 29.24 -2.48
C GLN A 34 21.99 30.27 -3.60
N VAL A 35 20.81 30.30 -4.21
CA VAL A 35 20.52 31.19 -5.34
C VAL A 35 19.73 32.41 -4.93
N GLN A 36 18.88 32.30 -3.90
CA GLN A 36 18.10 33.41 -3.40
C GLN A 36 18.92 34.32 -2.47
N ARG A 37 18.55 35.58 -2.45
CA ARG A 37 19.03 36.58 -1.49
C ARG A 37 17.86 37.13 -0.68
N GLY A 38 18.11 37.97 0.31
CA GLY A 38 17.06 38.70 1.00
C GLY A 38 16.30 39.61 0.03
N HIS A 39 14.99 39.62 0.16
CA HIS A 39 14.10 40.49 -0.61
C HIS A 39 13.72 41.70 0.26
N TYR A 40 13.78 42.90 -0.30
CA TYR A 40 13.43 44.12 0.40
C TYR A 40 11.89 44.33 0.40
N PHE A 41 11.24 43.99 -0.71
CA PHE A 41 9.82 44.18 -0.93
C PHE A 41 9.27 43.06 -1.81
N SER A 42 8.01 42.68 -1.64
CA SER A 42 7.31 41.72 -2.51
C SER A 42 5.92 42.22 -2.88
N ILE A 43 5.55 42.02 -4.15
CA ILE A 43 4.22 42.22 -4.64
C ILE A 43 3.68 40.85 -5.01
N VAL A 44 2.54 40.50 -4.43
CA VAL A 44 1.85 39.20 -4.68
C VAL A 44 0.58 39.52 -5.43
N ASP A 45 0.45 39.03 -6.66
CA ASP A 45 -0.77 39.07 -7.45
C ASP A 45 -1.61 37.81 -7.17
N GLU A 46 -2.92 37.89 -7.38
CA GLU A 46 -3.87 36.80 -7.10
C GLU A 46 -3.69 36.21 -5.70
N VAL A 47 -3.61 37.08 -4.71
CA VAL A 47 -3.27 36.74 -3.31
C VAL A 47 -4.25 35.76 -2.68
N ASP A 48 -5.51 35.77 -3.05
CA ASP A 48 -6.56 34.85 -2.62
C ASP A 48 -6.26 33.42 -3.10
N SER A 49 -5.88 33.26 -4.37
CA SER A 49 -5.47 31.96 -4.89
C SER A 49 -4.21 31.45 -4.18
N ILE A 50 -3.18 32.27 -4.10
CA ILE A 50 -1.86 31.85 -3.58
C ILE A 50 -1.88 31.61 -2.07
N LEU A 51 -2.48 32.51 -1.28
CA LEU A 51 -2.41 32.47 0.19
C LEU A 51 -3.60 31.78 0.84
N ILE A 52 -4.68 31.52 0.12
CA ILE A 52 -5.88 30.86 0.64
C ILE A 52 -6.10 29.51 -0.03
N ASP A 53 -6.37 29.49 -1.34
CA ASP A 53 -6.78 28.28 -2.05
C ASP A 53 -5.66 27.25 -2.15
N GLU A 54 -4.46 27.70 -2.50
CA GLU A 54 -3.28 26.83 -2.65
C GLU A 54 -2.37 26.78 -1.40
N ALA A 55 -2.74 27.51 -0.34
CA ALA A 55 -1.89 27.63 0.86
C ALA A 55 -1.54 26.29 1.52
N ARG A 56 -2.37 25.26 1.34
CA ARG A 56 -2.15 23.91 1.86
C ARG A 56 -1.53 22.95 0.85
N THR A 57 -1.32 23.37 -0.39
CA THR A 57 -0.71 22.52 -1.41
C THR A 57 0.80 22.43 -1.16
N PRO A 58 1.34 21.25 -0.79
CA PRO A 58 2.75 21.14 -0.51
C PRO A 58 3.58 21.20 -1.78
N LEU A 59 4.68 21.95 -1.75
CA LEU A 59 5.73 21.87 -2.76
C LEU A 59 6.64 20.69 -2.43
N ILE A 60 6.68 19.68 -3.30
CA ILE A 60 7.45 18.46 -3.08
C ILE A 60 8.62 18.40 -4.05
N ILE A 61 9.85 18.32 -3.53
CA ILE A 61 11.05 18.01 -4.32
C ILE A 61 11.28 16.51 -4.21
N SER A 62 11.18 15.80 -5.32
CA SER A 62 11.54 14.40 -5.42
C SER A 62 12.76 14.24 -6.32
N GLY A 63 13.64 13.34 -5.95
CA GLY A 63 14.83 12.99 -6.73
C GLY A 63 15.00 11.47 -6.73
N PRO A 64 15.88 10.95 -7.59
CA PRO A 64 16.24 9.55 -7.54
C PRO A 64 16.76 9.23 -6.14
N ALA A 65 16.15 8.26 -5.47
CA ALA A 65 16.68 7.75 -4.22
C ALA A 65 18.05 7.12 -4.50
N VAL A 66 19.05 7.49 -3.71
CA VAL A 66 20.32 6.76 -3.73
C VAL A 66 20.04 5.40 -3.13
N VAL A 67 19.89 4.41 -3.99
CA VAL A 67 19.65 3.02 -3.58
C VAL A 67 20.97 2.49 -3.02
N THR A 68 21.16 2.67 -1.73
CA THR A 68 22.34 2.17 -1.00
C THR A 68 22.22 0.69 -0.61
N ARG A 69 21.07 0.07 -0.86
CA ARG A 69 20.86 -1.36 -0.64
C ARG A 69 20.85 -2.07 -1.99
N GLU A 70 21.67 -3.10 -2.11
CA GLU A 70 21.54 -4.06 -3.21
C GLU A 70 20.07 -4.47 -3.31
N GLN A 71 19.45 -4.20 -4.44
CA GLN A 71 18.06 -4.61 -4.67
C GLN A 71 18.06 -6.12 -4.82
N GLN A 72 17.77 -6.81 -3.73
CA GLN A 72 17.65 -8.28 -3.72
C GLN A 72 16.36 -8.77 -4.42
N TYR A 73 15.56 -7.87 -4.97
CA TYR A 73 14.28 -8.21 -5.61
C TYR A 73 14.45 -9.20 -6.76
N ASP A 74 15.43 -8.99 -7.65
CA ASP A 74 15.65 -9.88 -8.81
C ASP A 74 16.14 -11.27 -8.38
N THR A 75 16.92 -11.33 -7.30
CA THR A 75 17.42 -12.59 -6.74
C THR A 75 16.32 -13.38 -6.02
N LEU A 76 15.45 -12.69 -5.27
CA LEU A 76 14.39 -13.33 -4.48
C LEU A 76 13.12 -13.61 -5.28
N ARG A 77 12.90 -12.87 -6.36
CA ARG A 77 11.69 -12.96 -7.19
C ARG A 77 11.35 -14.40 -7.62
N PRO A 78 12.27 -15.23 -8.14
CA PRO A 78 11.93 -16.59 -8.56
C PRO A 78 11.49 -17.50 -7.39
N ALA A 79 12.02 -17.25 -6.19
CA ALA A 79 11.64 -17.99 -5.00
C ALA A 79 10.22 -17.59 -4.53
N ILE A 80 9.94 -16.29 -4.51
CA ILE A 80 8.63 -15.75 -4.16
C ILE A 80 7.56 -16.21 -5.15
N GLU A 81 7.83 -16.15 -6.45
CA GLU A 81 6.91 -16.61 -7.51
C GLU A 81 6.53 -18.09 -7.33
N ARG A 82 7.49 -18.94 -6.95
CA ARG A 82 7.22 -20.37 -6.64
C ARG A 82 6.27 -20.52 -5.44
N VAL A 83 6.51 -19.78 -4.36
CA VAL A 83 5.66 -19.85 -3.16
C VAL A 83 4.26 -19.32 -3.45
N VAL A 84 4.15 -18.20 -4.18
CA VAL A 84 2.85 -17.63 -4.59
C VAL A 84 2.09 -18.60 -5.49
N LYS A 85 2.79 -19.28 -6.41
CA LYS A 85 2.17 -20.28 -7.28
C LYS A 85 1.64 -21.46 -6.45
N ALA A 86 2.45 -22.03 -5.55
CA ALA A 86 2.04 -23.12 -4.69
C ALA A 86 0.83 -22.75 -3.81
N GLN A 87 0.81 -21.53 -3.26
CA GLN A 87 -0.33 -21.01 -2.52
C GLN A 87 -1.59 -20.88 -3.40
N THR A 88 -1.43 -20.43 -4.65
CA THR A 88 -2.56 -20.31 -5.58
C THR A 88 -3.13 -21.67 -5.94
N ASP A 89 -2.28 -22.65 -6.19
CA ASP A 89 -2.69 -24.02 -6.49
C ASP A 89 -3.45 -24.63 -5.29
N LEU A 90 -2.94 -24.45 -4.08
CA LEU A 90 -3.63 -24.86 -2.84
C LEU A 90 -4.98 -24.16 -2.67
N CYS A 91 -5.06 -22.86 -2.95
CA CYS A 91 -6.33 -22.13 -2.88
C CYS A 91 -7.36 -22.61 -3.91
N ASN A 92 -6.90 -22.96 -5.13
CA ASN A 92 -7.77 -23.56 -6.15
C ASN A 92 -8.33 -24.91 -5.70
N GLU A 93 -7.49 -25.78 -5.10
CA GLU A 93 -7.94 -27.06 -4.54
C GLU A 93 -8.93 -26.87 -3.40
N LEU A 94 -8.68 -25.94 -2.49
CA LEU A 94 -9.61 -25.62 -1.39
C LEU A 94 -10.94 -25.09 -1.90
N MET A 95 -10.95 -24.29 -2.98
CA MET A 95 -12.18 -23.82 -3.60
C MET A 95 -12.98 -25.00 -4.23
N ALA A 96 -12.31 -25.93 -4.90
CA ALA A 96 -12.95 -27.13 -5.44
C ALA A 96 -13.52 -28.02 -4.33
N GLN A 97 -12.79 -28.21 -3.23
CA GLN A 97 -13.28 -28.93 -2.05
C GLN A 97 -14.50 -28.26 -1.41
N ALA A 98 -14.47 -26.91 -1.31
CA ALA A 98 -15.61 -26.16 -0.77
C ALA A 98 -16.88 -26.34 -1.60
N LEU A 99 -16.78 -26.31 -2.93
CA LEU A 99 -17.93 -26.55 -3.83
C LEU A 99 -18.50 -27.97 -3.67
N LYS A 100 -17.61 -28.97 -3.63
CA LYS A 100 -18.03 -30.37 -3.40
C LYS A 100 -18.69 -30.55 -2.03
N ALA A 101 -18.11 -29.96 -0.99
CA ALA A 101 -18.67 -30.00 0.36
C ALA A 101 -20.01 -29.27 0.44
N GLN A 102 -20.24 -28.23 -0.35
CA GLN A 102 -21.52 -27.53 -0.46
C GLN A 102 -22.61 -28.43 -1.09
N GLU A 103 -22.29 -29.13 -2.17
CA GLU A 103 -23.20 -30.09 -2.82
C GLU A 103 -23.57 -31.22 -1.86
N GLU A 104 -22.65 -31.65 -1.00
CA GLU A 104 -22.89 -32.71 0.00
C GLU A 104 -23.53 -32.18 1.31
N GLY A 105 -23.80 -30.90 1.43
CA GLY A 105 -24.37 -30.25 2.62
C GLY A 105 -23.49 -30.17 3.83
N ARG A 106 -22.13 -30.33 3.67
CA ARG A 106 -21.14 -30.29 4.75
C ARG A 106 -20.71 -28.87 5.08
N THR A 107 -21.56 -28.12 5.73
CA THR A 107 -21.42 -26.68 5.99
C THR A 107 -20.14 -26.31 6.74
N GLU A 108 -19.70 -27.13 7.72
CA GLU A 108 -18.48 -26.84 8.49
C GLU A 108 -17.23 -26.95 7.62
N GLU A 109 -17.19 -27.92 6.71
CA GLU A 109 -16.07 -28.10 5.78
C GLU A 109 -16.03 -26.96 4.73
N VAL A 110 -17.19 -26.52 4.25
CA VAL A 110 -17.30 -25.32 3.40
C VAL A 110 -16.69 -24.11 4.11
N GLY A 111 -17.10 -23.86 5.36
CA GLY A 111 -16.55 -22.76 6.17
C GLY A 111 -15.04 -22.86 6.35
N ARG A 112 -14.54 -24.05 6.66
CA ARG A 112 -13.10 -24.31 6.82
C ARG A 112 -12.30 -24.04 5.55
N CYS A 113 -12.73 -24.56 4.41
CA CYS A 113 -12.03 -24.38 3.14
C CYS A 113 -12.03 -22.92 2.70
N LEU A 114 -13.19 -22.24 2.73
CA LEU A 114 -13.32 -20.85 2.34
C LEU A 114 -12.55 -19.91 3.29
N PHE A 115 -12.51 -20.20 4.60
CA PHE A 115 -11.74 -19.43 5.56
C PHE A 115 -10.23 -19.55 5.31
N LYS A 116 -9.73 -20.75 4.97
CA LYS A 116 -8.32 -20.92 4.57
C LYS A 116 -7.99 -20.09 3.34
N VAL A 117 -8.85 -20.09 2.31
CA VAL A 117 -8.64 -19.24 1.13
C VAL A 117 -8.65 -17.76 1.50
N LYS A 118 -9.56 -17.32 2.38
CA LYS A 118 -9.59 -15.95 2.91
C LYS A 118 -8.26 -15.56 3.56
N MET A 119 -7.69 -16.43 4.40
CA MET A 119 -6.41 -16.16 5.08
C MET A 119 -5.22 -16.17 4.13
N GLY A 120 -5.19 -17.09 3.16
CA GLY A 120 -4.02 -17.27 2.28
C GLY A 120 -4.03 -16.38 1.06
N GLN A 121 -5.19 -16.12 0.48
CA GLN A 121 -5.34 -15.34 -0.75
C GLN A 121 -6.69 -14.62 -0.79
N PRO A 122 -6.91 -13.55 0.01
CA PRO A 122 -8.20 -12.87 0.14
C PRO A 122 -8.72 -12.31 -1.19
N ARG A 123 -7.83 -12.01 -2.14
CA ARG A 123 -8.17 -11.52 -3.49
C ARG A 123 -8.31 -12.62 -4.55
N HIS A 124 -8.44 -13.89 -4.13
CA HIS A 124 -8.64 -15.00 -5.06
C HIS A 124 -9.94 -14.85 -5.83
N ARG A 125 -9.91 -14.92 -7.17
CA ARG A 125 -11.06 -14.61 -8.03
C ARG A 125 -12.30 -15.48 -7.74
N ALA A 126 -12.11 -16.80 -7.57
CA ALA A 126 -13.20 -17.71 -7.28
C ALA A 126 -13.79 -17.47 -5.87
N PHE A 127 -12.93 -17.14 -4.88
CA PHE A 127 -13.37 -16.77 -3.55
C PHE A 127 -14.21 -15.49 -3.56
N LEU A 128 -13.77 -14.43 -4.25
CA LEU A 128 -14.54 -13.19 -4.36
C LEU A 128 -15.89 -13.38 -5.01
N ARG A 129 -15.99 -14.29 -5.99
CA ARG A 129 -17.29 -14.66 -6.60
C ARG A 129 -18.16 -15.42 -5.60
N ALA A 130 -17.60 -16.40 -4.88
CA ALA A 130 -18.32 -17.15 -3.85
C ALA A 130 -18.85 -16.23 -2.73
N MET A 131 -18.11 -15.16 -2.38
CA MET A 131 -18.54 -14.19 -1.37
C MET A 131 -19.66 -13.25 -1.82
N GLN A 132 -20.07 -13.29 -3.09
CA GLN A 132 -21.29 -12.62 -3.56
C GLN A 132 -22.56 -13.36 -3.13
N ASP A 133 -22.46 -14.67 -2.86
CA ASP A 133 -23.53 -15.47 -2.30
C ASP A 133 -23.69 -15.17 -0.81
N PRO A 134 -24.87 -14.67 -0.36
CA PRO A 134 -25.10 -14.34 1.05
C PRO A 134 -25.01 -15.56 1.98
N GLU A 135 -25.36 -16.74 1.49
CA GLU A 135 -25.33 -17.99 2.27
C GLU A 135 -23.87 -18.40 2.55
N LEU A 136 -23.03 -18.44 1.52
CA LEU A 136 -21.62 -18.77 1.66
C LEU A 136 -20.89 -17.76 2.55
N ARG A 137 -21.19 -16.46 2.40
CA ARG A 137 -20.65 -15.41 3.27
C ARG A 137 -20.99 -15.67 4.73
N ARG A 138 -22.26 -15.96 5.02
CA ARG A 138 -22.72 -16.27 6.39
C ARG A 138 -22.03 -17.50 6.98
N ILE A 139 -21.78 -18.53 6.15
CA ILE A 139 -21.05 -19.74 6.58
C ILE A 139 -19.63 -19.38 7.00
N VAL A 140 -18.92 -18.60 6.19
CA VAL A 140 -17.53 -18.19 6.48
C VAL A 140 -17.47 -17.33 7.73
N GLU A 141 -18.33 -16.32 7.87
CA GLU A 141 -18.41 -15.45 9.04
C GLU A 141 -18.72 -16.25 10.32
N LYS A 142 -19.65 -17.17 10.26
CA LYS A 142 -19.98 -18.05 11.40
C LYS A 142 -18.79 -18.93 11.78
N TYR A 143 -18.11 -19.53 10.80
CA TYR A 143 -16.92 -20.36 11.03
C TYR A 143 -15.78 -19.53 11.65
N GLU A 144 -15.52 -18.36 11.11
CA GLU A 144 -14.53 -17.41 11.64
C GLU A 144 -14.79 -17.05 13.10
N LEU A 145 -16.03 -16.66 13.44
CA LEU A 145 -16.43 -16.34 14.81
C LEU A 145 -16.20 -17.52 15.78
N THR A 146 -16.42 -18.76 15.33
CA THR A 146 -16.19 -19.94 16.18
C THR A 146 -14.70 -20.20 16.42
N LEU A 147 -13.82 -19.88 15.45
CA LEU A 147 -12.38 -20.04 15.58
C LEU A 147 -11.72 -19.05 16.54
N TYR A 148 -12.28 -17.85 16.65
CA TYR A 148 -11.76 -16.82 17.57
C TYR A 148 -12.19 -17.04 19.03
N GLN A 149 -13.01 -18.05 19.34
CA GLN A 149 -13.30 -18.45 20.70
C GLN A 149 -12.06 -19.12 21.34
N ASP A 150 -11.82 -18.88 22.61
CA ASP A 150 -10.63 -19.36 23.32
C ASP A 150 -10.41 -20.87 23.23
N THR A 151 -11.49 -21.63 23.12
CA THR A 151 -11.48 -23.08 23.00
C THR A 151 -10.90 -23.60 21.68
N ARG A 152 -10.96 -22.81 20.59
CA ARG A 152 -10.52 -23.22 19.24
C ARG A 152 -9.28 -22.49 18.73
N LYS A 153 -8.58 -21.71 19.56
CA LYS A 153 -7.33 -21.03 19.16
C LYS A 153 -6.27 -21.98 18.62
N LYS A 154 -6.17 -23.18 19.15
CA LYS A 154 -5.22 -24.22 18.67
C LYS A 154 -5.54 -24.64 17.24
N GLU A 155 -6.82 -24.70 16.88
CA GLU A 155 -7.26 -25.04 15.52
C GLU A 155 -6.89 -23.92 14.52
N LEU A 156 -7.05 -22.65 14.90
CA LEU A 156 -6.63 -21.52 14.09
C LEU A 156 -5.13 -21.57 13.76
N TYR A 157 -4.28 -21.87 14.74
CA TYR A 157 -2.84 -22.02 14.51
C TYR A 157 -2.54 -23.16 13.54
N LYS A 158 -3.20 -24.31 13.70
CA LYS A 158 -3.06 -25.44 12.79
C LYS A 158 -3.49 -25.11 11.36
N LEU A 159 -4.58 -24.38 11.19
CA LEU A 159 -5.03 -23.93 9.87
C LEU A 159 -4.00 -22.99 9.19
N LYS A 160 -3.33 -22.14 9.97
CA LYS A 160 -2.25 -21.28 9.46
C LYS A 160 -1.02 -22.07 9.03
N GLU A 161 -0.65 -23.11 9.78
CA GLU A 161 0.48 -24.00 9.45
C GLU A 161 0.24 -24.83 8.19
N GLU A 162 -1.02 -25.08 7.82
CA GLU A 162 -1.41 -25.77 6.59
C GLU A 162 -1.29 -24.89 5.33
N MET A 163 -0.96 -23.60 5.47
CA MET A 163 -0.81 -22.64 4.39
C MET A 163 0.68 -22.29 4.19
N PHE A 164 1.09 -21.95 2.98
CA PHE A 164 2.46 -21.48 2.71
C PHE A 164 2.72 -20.10 3.31
N PHE A 165 1.70 -19.25 3.31
CA PHE A 165 1.70 -17.96 3.99
C PHE A 165 0.26 -17.49 4.25
N THR A 166 0.10 -16.55 5.16
CA THR A 166 -1.18 -15.88 5.42
C THR A 166 -1.04 -14.38 5.18
N VAL A 167 -2.10 -13.76 4.69
CA VAL A 167 -2.16 -12.32 4.43
C VAL A 167 -2.91 -11.65 5.56
N ASP A 168 -2.29 -10.68 6.22
CA ASP A 168 -2.95 -9.83 7.20
C ASP A 168 -3.45 -8.56 6.49
N GLU A 169 -4.76 -8.38 6.42
CA GLU A 169 -5.38 -7.22 5.76
C GLU A 169 -5.11 -5.89 6.47
N LYS A 170 -4.66 -5.92 7.74
CA LYS A 170 -4.40 -4.71 8.53
C LYS A 170 -2.96 -4.20 8.43
N THR A 171 -2.02 -5.10 8.20
CA THR A 171 -0.58 -4.75 8.21
C THR A 171 0.05 -4.70 6.82
N HIS A 172 -0.65 -5.16 5.77
CA HIS A 172 -0.20 -5.25 4.36
C HIS A 172 1.22 -5.76 4.17
#